data_f7df7bd9d63a2556c8c0ffeb3ae8d7c2
#
_entry.id   f7df7bd9d63a2556c8c0ffeb3ae8d7c2
#
_cell.length_a   1.000
_cell.length_b   1.000
_cell.length_c   1.000
_cell.angle_alpha   90.00
_cell.angle_beta   90.00
_cell.angle_gamma   90.00
#
_symmetry.space_group_name_H-M   'P 1'
#
loop_
_entity.id
_entity.type
_entity.pdbx_description
1 polymer ?
#
loop_
_entity_poly.entity_id
_entity_poly.type
_entity_poly.pdbx_seq_one_letter_code
_entity_poly.pdbx_strand_id
1 'polypeptide(L)'
;MASMRAERKSTLKALLMRLGLGIALGLAPSQPERAAATERIVTDWHTGLALYGFDPVAYFTDATANVGRPDFEYTYGGVVWRFRNPGNRAAFIDHPDVYMPVFGGYDPMALGRGAPTPGNPQLWLIVGERLFLFHDKGTRTAFATDPAHAMADAQAKWSAVMKQLVP
;
A
#
# COMPACT_ATOMS: atom_id res chain seq x y z
N MET A 1 15.49 -63.16 -78.12
CA MET A 1 15.40 -64.24 -77.14
C MET A 1 15.35 -63.49 -75.78
N ALA A 2 14.14 -63.41 -75.27
CA ALA A 2 13.65 -64.10 -74.10
C ALA A 2 14.49 -63.83 -72.88
N SER A 3 14.04 -63.24 -71.78
CA SER A 3 12.98 -63.65 -70.92
C SER A 3 13.02 -62.62 -69.75
N MET A 4 11.93 -61.93 -69.46
CA MET A 4 11.01 -62.19 -68.33
C MET A 4 11.69 -62.42 -66.97
N ARG A 5 11.46 -61.54 -66.06
CA ARG A 5 10.56 -61.68 -64.86
C ARG A 5 10.91 -60.61 -63.83
N ALA A 6 9.99 -59.78 -63.59
CA ALA A 6 8.91 -59.85 -62.62
C ALA A 6 9.33 -59.45 -61.23
N GLU A 7 8.76 -58.35 -60.84
CA GLU A 7 8.11 -58.10 -59.59
C GLU A 7 8.88 -58.30 -58.27
N ARG A 8 9.08 -57.24 -57.56
CA ARG A 8 8.36 -57.18 -56.30
C ARG A 8 8.28 -55.70 -55.78
N LYS A 9 7.05 -55.28 -55.75
CA LYS A 9 6.63 -54.09 -55.02
C LYS A 9 6.97 -54.32 -53.57
N SER A 10 7.76 -53.43 -52.99
CA SER A 10 7.83 -53.26 -51.55
C SER A 10 7.63 -51.80 -51.25
N THR A 11 6.40 -51.48 -50.96
CA THR A 11 5.96 -50.22 -50.48
C THR A 11 6.53 -49.98 -49.04
N LEU A 12 7.65 -49.34 -49.01
CA LEU A 12 8.15 -48.84 -47.72
C LEU A 12 7.46 -47.50 -47.45
N LYS A 13 6.38 -47.54 -46.67
CA LYS A 13 5.74 -46.37 -46.10
C LYS A 13 6.73 -45.69 -45.17
N ALA A 14 7.39 -44.66 -45.67
CA ALA A 14 8.13 -43.75 -44.81
C ALA A 14 7.12 -43.03 -43.93
N LEU A 15 7.00 -43.50 -42.70
CA LEU A 15 6.28 -42.85 -41.63
C LEU A 15 7.06 -41.59 -41.22
N LEU A 16 6.71 -40.47 -41.84
CA LEU A 16 7.16 -39.16 -41.41
C LEU A 16 6.53 -38.84 -40.04
N MET A 17 7.23 -39.23 -39.02
CA MET A 17 6.96 -38.83 -37.63
C MET A 17 7.36 -37.36 -37.52
N ARG A 18 6.41 -36.46 -37.81
CA ARG A 18 6.52 -35.06 -37.49
C ARG A 18 6.55 -34.93 -35.96
N LEU A 19 7.74 -34.80 -35.38
CA LEU A 19 7.92 -34.30 -34.03
C LEU A 19 7.42 -32.86 -34.04
N GLY A 20 6.15 -32.66 -33.72
CA GLY A 20 5.61 -31.39 -33.37
C GLY A 20 6.20 -30.98 -32.04
N LEU A 21 7.26 -30.17 -32.08
CA LEU A 21 7.76 -29.45 -30.91
C LEU A 21 6.71 -28.39 -30.57
N GLY A 22 5.69 -28.80 -29.84
CA GLY A 22 4.74 -27.89 -29.22
C GLY A 22 5.46 -27.06 -28.20
N ILE A 23 5.85 -25.83 -28.57
CA ILE A 23 6.20 -24.80 -27.60
C ILE A 23 4.89 -24.48 -26.87
N ALA A 24 4.66 -25.20 -25.78
CA ALA A 24 3.67 -24.77 -24.80
C ALA A 24 4.18 -23.44 -24.23
N LEU A 25 3.71 -22.32 -24.79
CA LEU A 25 3.80 -21.03 -24.15
C LEU A 25 2.98 -21.18 -22.86
N GLY A 26 3.66 -21.55 -21.76
CA GLY A 26 3.07 -21.53 -20.45
C GLY A 26 2.66 -20.10 -20.15
N LEU A 27 1.37 -19.78 -20.33
CA LEU A 27 0.78 -18.66 -19.62
C LEU A 27 0.95 -19.02 -18.14
N ALA A 28 2.03 -18.52 -17.53
CA ALA A 28 2.07 -18.42 -16.09
C ALA A 28 0.78 -17.66 -15.68
N PRO A 29 -0.03 -18.23 -14.77
CA PRO A 29 -1.12 -17.45 -14.24
C PRO A 29 -0.49 -16.17 -13.68
N SER A 30 -0.80 -15.03 -14.29
CA SER A 30 -0.55 -13.76 -13.69
C SER A 30 -1.33 -13.82 -12.38
N GLN A 31 -0.62 -14.05 -11.28
CA GLN A 31 -1.21 -13.85 -9.96
C GLN A 31 -1.72 -12.41 -9.99
N PRO A 32 -2.99 -12.17 -9.69
CA PRO A 32 -3.42 -10.81 -9.49
C PRO A 32 -2.44 -10.26 -8.45
N GLU A 33 -1.65 -9.28 -8.88
CA GLU A 33 -0.93 -8.45 -7.95
C GLU A 33 -1.99 -8.06 -6.93
N ARG A 34 -1.90 -8.61 -5.73
CA ARG A 34 -2.73 -8.14 -4.64
C ARG A 34 -2.39 -6.67 -4.56
N ALA A 35 -3.23 -5.86 -5.18
CA ALA A 35 -3.27 -4.45 -4.85
C ALA A 35 -3.32 -4.44 -3.33
N ALA A 36 -2.24 -3.98 -2.71
CA ALA A 36 -2.13 -3.96 -1.27
C ALA A 36 -3.40 -3.28 -0.80
N ALA A 37 -4.25 -4.02 -0.08
CA ALA A 37 -5.52 -3.51 0.37
C ALA A 37 -5.19 -2.27 1.16
N THR A 38 -5.47 -1.10 0.59
CA THR A 38 -5.04 0.17 1.15
C THR A 38 -6.07 0.49 2.22
N GLU A 39 -5.67 0.34 3.47
CA GLU A 39 -6.52 0.52 4.63
C GLU A 39 -6.87 2.00 4.83
N ARG A 40 -7.98 2.30 5.51
CA ARG A 40 -8.40 3.68 5.82
C ARG A 40 -7.42 4.42 6.72
N ILE A 41 -6.62 3.67 7.46
CA ILE A 41 -5.50 4.17 8.28
C ILE A 41 -4.24 3.50 7.76
N VAL A 42 -3.20 4.26 7.52
CA VAL A 42 -1.90 3.74 7.08
C VAL A 42 -1.33 2.82 8.14
N THR A 43 -1.07 1.58 7.76
CA THR A 43 -0.51 0.54 8.63
C THR A 43 0.79 -0.01 8.05
N ASP A 44 1.56 -0.65 8.89
CA ASP A 44 2.65 -1.52 8.48
C ASP A 44 2.06 -2.84 7.97
N TRP A 45 2.31 -3.20 6.74
CA TRP A 45 1.71 -4.36 6.08
C TRP A 45 2.15 -5.72 6.67
N HIS A 46 3.27 -5.76 7.42
CA HIS A 46 3.75 -6.97 8.08
C HIS A 46 3.13 -7.14 9.47
N THR A 47 2.98 -6.05 10.21
CA THR A 47 2.57 -6.07 11.61
C THR A 47 1.13 -5.64 11.85
N GLY A 48 0.50 -4.96 10.88
CA GLY A 48 -0.83 -4.36 11.03
C GLY A 48 -0.86 -3.15 11.99
N LEU A 49 0.30 -2.63 12.39
CA LEU A 49 0.37 -1.51 13.31
C LEU A 49 0.09 -0.19 12.60
N ALA A 50 -0.79 0.63 13.17
CA ALA A 50 -1.04 1.97 12.71
C ALA A 50 0.26 2.78 12.70
N LEU A 51 0.45 3.61 11.66
CA LEU A 51 1.61 4.47 11.50
C LEU A 51 2.95 3.74 11.69
N TYR A 52 3.05 2.48 11.24
CA TYR A 52 4.26 1.65 11.38
C TYR A 52 4.72 1.50 12.84
N GLY A 53 3.79 1.61 13.80
CA GLY A 53 4.08 1.54 15.23
C GLY A 53 4.64 2.82 15.86
N PHE A 54 4.60 3.95 15.16
CA PHE A 54 4.94 5.26 15.74
C PHE A 54 3.81 5.75 16.66
N ASP A 55 4.19 6.41 17.75
CA ASP A 55 3.27 6.98 18.74
C ASP A 55 2.64 8.28 18.20
N PRO A 56 1.33 8.32 17.94
CA PRO A 56 0.68 9.51 17.39
C PRO A 56 0.67 10.71 18.35
N VAL A 57 0.73 10.48 19.66
CA VAL A 57 0.75 11.55 20.67
C VAL A 57 2.12 12.20 20.76
N ALA A 58 3.20 11.46 20.54
CA ALA A 58 4.56 11.95 20.65
C ALA A 58 4.88 13.09 19.66
N TYR A 59 4.21 13.18 18.53
CA TYR A 59 4.36 14.31 17.61
C TYR A 59 3.96 15.64 18.25
N PHE A 60 2.96 15.62 19.14
CA PHE A 60 2.45 16.79 19.83
C PHE A 60 3.21 17.09 21.12
N THR A 61 3.54 16.06 21.89
CA THR A 61 4.17 16.22 23.21
C THR A 61 5.68 16.37 23.13
N ASP A 62 6.32 15.63 22.23
CA ASP A 62 7.78 15.57 22.14
C ASP A 62 8.31 16.28 20.88
N ALA A 63 7.42 16.74 19.99
CA ALA A 63 7.76 17.27 18.66
C ALA A 63 8.70 16.33 17.87
N THR A 64 8.49 15.02 18.01
CA THR A 64 9.38 13.99 17.44
C THR A 64 8.58 12.74 17.04
N ALA A 65 8.94 12.15 15.90
CA ALA A 65 8.44 10.86 15.48
C ALA A 65 9.09 9.75 16.32
N ASN A 66 8.42 9.28 17.34
CA ASN A 66 8.90 8.27 18.27
C ASN A 66 8.16 6.97 18.10
N VAL A 67 8.89 5.85 18.07
CA VAL A 67 8.30 4.50 18.01
C VAL A 67 7.67 4.17 19.37
N GLY A 68 6.45 3.63 19.34
CA GLY A 68 5.75 3.13 20.51
C GLY A 68 6.32 1.80 21.01
N ARG A 69 5.87 1.37 22.20
CA ARG A 69 6.29 0.12 22.84
C ARG A 69 5.16 -0.89 22.84
N PRO A 70 5.44 -2.20 22.68
CA PRO A 70 4.42 -3.25 22.74
C PRO A 70 3.60 -3.28 24.03
N ASP A 71 4.19 -2.83 25.15
CA ASP A 71 3.51 -2.77 26.45
C ASP A 71 2.33 -1.78 26.49
N PHE A 72 2.30 -0.84 25.56
CA PHE A 72 1.31 0.23 25.51
C PHE A 72 0.60 0.25 24.16
N GLU A 73 -0.35 -0.65 23.98
CA GLU A 73 -1.16 -0.75 22.76
C GLU A 73 -2.63 -0.41 23.04
N TYR A 74 -3.32 0.03 22.01
CA TYR A 74 -4.77 0.23 22.02
C TYR A 74 -5.32 0.01 20.61
N THR A 75 -6.43 -0.73 20.51
CA THR A 75 -7.13 -0.96 19.24
C THR A 75 -8.19 0.11 19.04
N TYR A 76 -8.07 0.86 17.95
CA TYR A 76 -9.04 1.90 17.57
C TYR A 76 -9.14 2.01 16.06
N GLY A 77 -10.36 2.16 15.53
CA GLY A 77 -10.60 2.24 14.09
C GLY A 77 -10.22 0.96 13.32
N GLY A 78 -10.24 -0.19 13.99
CA GLY A 78 -9.90 -1.49 13.39
C GLY A 78 -8.41 -1.81 13.33
N VAL A 79 -7.54 -0.94 13.82
CA VAL A 79 -6.08 -1.11 13.80
C VAL A 79 -5.47 -0.96 15.19
N VAL A 80 -4.26 -1.51 15.38
CA VAL A 80 -3.54 -1.43 16.65
C VAL A 80 -2.59 -0.24 16.63
N TRP A 81 -2.73 0.63 17.62
CA TRP A 81 -1.89 1.80 17.88
C TRP A 81 -0.89 1.49 18.99
N ARG A 82 0.35 1.97 18.85
CA ARG A 82 1.40 1.86 19.87
C ARG A 82 1.77 3.22 20.44
N PHE A 83 2.07 3.24 21.73
CA PHE A 83 2.42 4.45 22.48
C PHE A 83 3.73 4.25 23.22
N ARG A 84 4.45 5.33 23.51
CA ARG A 84 5.71 5.28 24.26
C ARG A 84 5.52 4.99 25.73
N ASN A 85 4.40 5.45 26.29
CA ASN A 85 4.11 5.39 27.71
C ASN A 85 2.59 5.32 27.95
N PRO A 86 2.16 4.97 29.18
CA PRO A 86 0.74 4.87 29.50
C PRO A 86 0.00 6.22 29.44
N GLY A 87 0.69 7.35 29.65
CA GLY A 87 0.09 8.68 29.55
C GLY A 87 -0.31 9.01 28.12
N ASN A 88 0.57 8.75 27.14
CA ASN A 88 0.25 8.94 25.73
C ASN A 88 -0.91 8.04 25.27
N ARG A 89 -0.91 6.77 25.75
CA ARG A 89 -2.04 5.88 25.48
C ARG A 89 -3.35 6.42 26.03
N ALA A 90 -3.36 6.91 27.27
CA ALA A 90 -4.54 7.49 27.90
C ALA A 90 -5.03 8.74 27.14
N ALA A 91 -4.13 9.66 26.80
CA ALA A 91 -4.45 10.85 26.01
C ALA A 91 -5.09 10.52 24.66
N PHE A 92 -4.57 9.47 23.96
CA PHE A 92 -5.16 9.02 22.71
C PHE A 92 -6.56 8.42 22.93
N ILE A 93 -6.77 7.62 23.97
CA ILE A 93 -8.08 7.03 24.30
C ILE A 93 -9.13 8.11 24.51
N ASP A 94 -8.74 9.17 25.25
CA ASP A 94 -9.63 10.29 25.56
C ASP A 94 -9.94 11.16 24.33
N HIS A 95 -8.93 11.35 23.44
CA HIS A 95 -9.03 12.28 22.29
C HIS A 95 -8.41 11.71 21.01
N PRO A 96 -8.91 10.59 20.46
CA PRO A 96 -8.33 9.96 19.28
C PRO A 96 -8.41 10.86 18.04
N ASP A 97 -9.43 11.67 17.92
CA ASP A 97 -9.65 12.62 16.82
C ASP A 97 -8.61 13.75 16.76
N VAL A 98 -8.01 14.09 17.90
CA VAL A 98 -6.90 15.07 17.99
C VAL A 98 -5.60 14.45 17.48
N TYR A 99 -5.28 13.26 17.96
CA TYR A 99 -3.97 12.64 17.76
C TYR A 99 -3.84 11.81 16.48
N MET A 100 -4.95 11.32 15.93
CA MET A 100 -4.89 10.64 14.65
C MET A 100 -4.45 11.58 13.53
N PRO A 101 -3.60 11.10 12.60
CA PRO A 101 -3.22 11.91 11.46
C PRO A 101 -4.43 12.15 10.55
N VAL A 102 -4.48 13.34 9.98
CA VAL A 102 -5.49 13.69 8.97
C VAL A 102 -5.37 12.72 7.80
N PHE A 103 -6.50 12.38 7.20
CA PHE A 103 -6.58 11.40 6.11
C PHE A 103 -6.00 10.01 6.45
N GLY A 104 -6.06 9.60 7.73
CA GLY A 104 -5.56 8.30 8.15
C GLY A 104 -4.04 8.13 7.99
N GLY A 105 -3.29 9.19 7.76
CA GLY A 105 -1.84 9.16 7.54
C GLY A 105 -1.42 9.10 6.07
N TYR A 106 -2.36 9.25 5.13
CA TYR A 106 -2.02 9.42 3.71
C TYR A 106 -1.51 10.83 3.44
N ASP A 107 -0.61 10.92 2.45
CA ASP A 107 -0.04 12.18 1.99
C ASP A 107 -1.12 13.09 1.35
N PRO A 108 -1.41 14.28 1.91
CA PRO A 108 -2.45 15.17 1.39
C PRO A 108 -2.19 15.66 -0.03
N MET A 109 -0.92 15.86 -0.42
CA MET A 109 -0.57 16.30 -1.77
C MET A 109 -0.86 15.22 -2.81
N ALA A 110 -0.65 13.96 -2.47
CA ALA A 110 -1.01 12.83 -3.31
C ALA A 110 -2.53 12.63 -3.36
N LEU A 111 -3.22 12.77 -2.23
CA LEU A 111 -4.68 12.70 -2.16
C LEU A 111 -5.37 13.76 -3.00
N GLY A 112 -4.87 15.00 -3.02
CA GLY A 112 -5.38 16.06 -3.90
C GLY A 112 -5.36 15.67 -5.39
N ARG A 113 -4.46 14.77 -5.77
CA ARG A 113 -4.40 14.15 -7.11
C ARG A 113 -5.21 12.85 -7.22
N GLY A 114 -5.90 12.44 -6.15
CA GLY A 114 -6.70 11.21 -6.11
C GLY A 114 -5.90 9.93 -5.87
N ALA A 115 -4.63 10.04 -5.44
CA ALA A 115 -3.74 8.90 -5.20
C ALA A 115 -3.57 8.66 -3.68
N PRO A 116 -4.04 7.53 -3.12
CA PRO A 116 -3.83 7.18 -1.72
C PRO A 116 -2.39 6.70 -1.48
N THR A 117 -1.47 7.63 -1.37
CA THR A 117 -0.06 7.34 -1.12
C THR A 117 0.22 7.40 0.38
N PRO A 118 0.68 6.31 1.03
CA PRO A 118 1.01 6.31 2.44
C PRO A 118 2.09 7.35 2.80
N GLY A 119 1.86 8.09 3.89
CA GLY A 119 2.85 8.98 4.46
C GLY A 119 3.93 8.23 5.23
N ASN A 120 5.13 8.79 5.26
CA ASN A 120 6.24 8.33 6.09
C ASN A 120 6.12 8.98 7.47
N PRO A 121 6.06 8.23 8.57
CA PRO A 121 5.95 8.78 9.92
C PRO A 121 7.05 9.78 10.30
N GLN A 122 8.22 9.70 9.68
CA GLN A 122 9.33 10.65 9.93
C GLN A 122 9.21 11.96 9.13
N LEU A 123 8.28 12.04 8.19
CA LEU A 123 8.02 13.21 7.36
C LEU A 123 6.64 13.78 7.69
N TRP A 124 6.60 14.68 8.67
CA TRP A 124 5.36 15.16 9.23
C TRP A 124 5.35 16.69 9.43
N LEU A 125 4.15 17.22 9.60
CA LEU A 125 3.89 18.60 10.09
C LEU A 125 2.66 18.59 11.00
N ILE A 126 2.64 19.49 11.96
CA ILE A 126 1.42 19.88 12.68
C ILE A 126 1.01 21.24 12.18
N VAL A 127 -0.19 21.34 11.62
CA VAL A 127 -0.79 22.58 11.12
C VAL A 127 -2.22 22.67 11.65
N GLY A 128 -2.56 23.79 12.33
CA GLY A 128 -3.87 23.94 12.95
C GLY A 128 -4.19 22.84 13.96
N GLU A 129 -3.21 22.46 14.78
CA GLU A 129 -3.33 21.39 15.79
C GLU A 129 -3.68 20.00 15.19
N ARG A 130 -3.38 19.77 13.92
CA ARG A 130 -3.63 18.50 13.22
C ARG A 130 -2.34 17.94 12.66
N LEU A 131 -2.14 16.63 12.80
CA LEU A 131 -0.99 15.90 12.30
C LEU A 131 -1.19 15.53 10.83
N PHE A 132 -0.21 15.87 9.99
CA PHE A 132 -0.11 15.47 8.60
C PHE A 132 1.16 14.67 8.38
N LEU A 133 1.05 13.59 7.59
CA LEU A 133 2.19 12.79 7.17
C LEU A 133 2.40 12.93 5.66
N PHE A 134 3.65 12.87 5.23
CA PHE A 134 4.03 13.07 3.84
C PHE A 134 4.83 11.89 3.33
N HIS A 135 4.66 11.54 2.07
CA HIS A 135 5.39 10.45 1.45
C HIS A 135 6.88 10.80 1.30
N ASP A 136 7.18 12.02 0.90
CA ASP A 136 8.53 12.51 0.68
C ASP A 136 8.71 13.98 1.12
N LYS A 137 9.97 14.45 1.10
CA LYS A 137 10.31 15.83 1.50
C LYS A 137 9.72 16.89 0.55
N GLY A 138 9.56 16.55 -0.73
CA GLY A 138 9.01 17.46 -1.74
C GLY A 138 7.55 17.74 -1.47
N THR A 139 6.74 16.72 -1.22
CA THR A 139 5.32 16.88 -0.88
C THR A 139 5.13 17.62 0.43
N ARG A 140 5.97 17.36 1.45
CA ARG A 140 5.96 18.12 2.71
C ARG A 140 6.25 19.60 2.48
N THR A 141 7.26 19.93 1.67
CA THR A 141 7.62 21.32 1.36
C THR A 141 6.52 22.02 0.56
N ALA A 142 5.96 21.34 -0.43
CA ALA A 142 4.87 21.88 -1.23
C ALA A 142 3.61 22.16 -0.38
N PHE A 143 3.25 21.23 0.51
CA PHE A 143 2.15 21.44 1.45
C PHE A 143 2.38 22.65 2.36
N ALA A 144 3.59 22.83 2.88
CA ALA A 144 3.94 23.92 3.76
C ALA A 144 3.82 25.31 3.10
N THR A 145 3.84 25.39 1.75
CA THR A 145 3.70 26.64 1.02
C THR A 145 2.27 27.19 1.05
N ASP A 146 1.27 26.30 0.92
CA ASP A 146 -0.16 26.66 1.03
C ASP A 146 -0.95 25.47 1.60
N PRO A 147 -0.92 25.31 2.94
CA PRO A 147 -1.62 24.20 3.59
C PRO A 147 -3.14 24.24 3.39
N ALA A 148 -3.71 25.44 3.34
CA ALA A 148 -5.16 25.60 3.24
C ALA A 148 -5.69 25.08 1.88
N HIS A 149 -5.04 25.43 0.80
CA HIS A 149 -5.39 24.96 -0.55
C HIS A 149 -5.15 23.45 -0.68
N ALA A 150 -4.00 22.96 -0.22
CA ALA A 150 -3.66 21.54 -0.27
C ALA A 150 -4.65 20.66 0.54
N MET A 151 -5.09 21.15 1.71
CA MET A 151 -6.12 20.47 2.50
C MET A 151 -7.48 20.45 1.78
N ALA A 152 -7.88 21.56 1.15
CA ALA A 152 -9.14 21.63 0.41
C ALA A 152 -9.15 20.63 -0.77
N ASP A 153 -8.07 20.54 -1.53
CA ASP A 153 -7.93 19.60 -2.63
C ASP A 153 -7.98 18.14 -2.15
N ALA A 154 -7.24 17.81 -1.09
CA ALA A 154 -7.26 16.50 -0.48
C ALA A 154 -8.66 16.12 0.03
N GLN A 155 -9.33 17.03 0.72
CA GLN A 155 -10.68 16.83 1.26
C GLN A 155 -11.70 16.59 0.15
N ALA A 156 -11.60 17.31 -0.97
CA ALA A 156 -12.49 17.14 -2.12
C ALA A 156 -12.40 15.72 -2.73
N LYS A 157 -11.23 15.07 -2.65
CA LYS A 157 -10.99 13.72 -3.16
C LYS A 157 -11.20 12.63 -2.11
N TRP A 158 -11.08 12.95 -0.83
CA TRP A 158 -11.05 11.99 0.27
C TRP A 158 -12.23 11.03 0.29
N SER A 159 -13.46 11.54 0.12
CA SER A 159 -14.67 10.69 0.12
C SER A 159 -14.67 9.64 -1.00
N ALA A 160 -14.12 9.98 -2.17
CA ALA A 160 -14.03 9.05 -3.29
C ALA A 160 -12.91 8.02 -3.05
N VAL A 161 -11.78 8.46 -2.51
CA VAL A 161 -10.65 7.59 -2.15
C VAL A 161 -11.07 6.61 -1.05
N MET A 162 -11.74 7.08 0.01
CA MET A 162 -12.23 6.25 1.12
C MET A 162 -13.08 5.05 0.68
N LYS A 163 -13.83 5.19 -0.41
CA LYS A 163 -14.65 4.08 -0.97
C LYS A 163 -13.81 2.99 -1.62
N GLN A 164 -12.57 3.28 -1.97
CA GLN A 164 -11.63 2.35 -2.58
C GLN A 164 -10.73 1.67 -1.55
N LEU A 165 -10.67 2.24 -0.34
CA LEU A 165 -9.88 1.70 0.76
C LEU A 165 -10.67 0.62 1.51
N VAL A 166 -9.96 -0.39 1.99
CA VAL A 166 -10.54 -1.43 2.85
C VAL A 166 -10.72 -0.85 4.26
N PRO A 167 -11.82 -1.20 4.94
CA PRO A 167 -12.09 -0.75 6.31
C PRO A 167 -11.01 -1.17 7.30
#